data_52b750e8b2a526b7e5a9176ea9e87604
#
_entry.id   52b750e8b2a526b7e5a9176ea9e87604
#
_cell.length_a   1.000
_cell.length_b   1.000
_cell.length_c   1.000
_cell.angle_alpha   90.00
_cell.angle_beta   90.00
_cell.angle_gamma   90.00
#
_symmetry.space_group_name_H-M   'P 1'
#
loop_
_entity.id
_entity.type
_entity.pdbx_description
1 polymer ?
#
loop_
_entity_poly.entity_id
_entity_poly.type
_entity_poly.pdbx_seq_one_letter_code
_entity_poly.pdbx_strand_id
1 'polypeptide(L)'
;MKTFYAPLSELAGIEQLKKDFEVTGQPVMISGCIDTQKIHLVHAAVNDYRFRLIITGDEAKAREMQEDSRFFDKSSIYYPAKDFIFYSADVHGNQLAGERLRCIQKIIAAQDNKTNITVITTIDGCVDMLMPLQRYRDNIIHFKNSDIIDTEKLISKLVGIGYTRVPM
;
A
#
# COMPACT_ATOMS: atom_id res chain seq x y z
N MET A 1 -0.82 21.94 -2.76
CA MET A 1 -1.10 20.86 -3.74
C MET A 1 -2.35 21.06 -4.59
N LYS A 2 -3.38 21.79 -4.15
CA LYS A 2 -4.58 22.08 -4.97
C LYS A 2 -4.27 22.69 -6.35
N THR A 3 -3.18 23.42 -6.48
CA THR A 3 -2.76 24.11 -7.72
C THR A 3 -2.45 23.16 -8.90
N PHE A 4 -2.02 21.93 -8.63
CA PHE A 4 -1.72 20.94 -9.68
C PHE A 4 -2.97 20.24 -10.24
N TYR A 5 -4.08 20.29 -9.51
CA TYR A 5 -5.36 19.71 -9.98
C TYR A 5 -6.26 20.74 -10.69
N ALA A 6 -5.96 22.03 -10.53
CA ALA A 6 -6.76 23.09 -11.12
C ALA A 6 -6.90 22.96 -12.65
N PRO A 7 -5.82 22.65 -13.43
CA PRO A 7 -5.95 22.47 -14.88
C PRO A 7 -6.87 21.30 -15.27
N LEU A 8 -6.99 20.26 -14.44
CA LEU A 8 -7.87 19.14 -14.74
C LEU A 8 -9.33 19.44 -14.55
N SER A 9 -9.68 20.45 -13.73
CA SER A 9 -11.07 20.88 -13.59
C SER A 9 -11.62 21.52 -14.86
N GLU A 10 -10.74 21.95 -15.78
CA GLU A 10 -11.11 22.52 -17.08
C GLU A 10 -11.34 21.44 -18.15
N LEU A 11 -10.95 20.18 -17.88
CA LEU A 11 -11.19 19.09 -18.81
C LEU A 11 -12.68 18.77 -18.91
N ALA A 12 -13.19 18.77 -20.13
CA ALA A 12 -14.54 18.33 -20.40
C ALA A 12 -14.74 16.89 -19.87
N GLY A 13 -15.76 16.69 -19.05
CA GLY A 13 -16.12 15.37 -18.52
C GLY A 13 -15.52 15.01 -17.16
N ILE A 14 -14.59 15.80 -16.58
CA ILE A 14 -14.01 15.47 -15.25
C ILE A 14 -15.08 15.46 -14.14
N GLU A 15 -16.02 16.37 -14.18
CA GLU A 15 -17.11 16.42 -13.20
C GLU A 15 -18.09 15.25 -13.38
N GLN A 16 -18.31 14.80 -14.62
CA GLN A 16 -19.10 13.61 -14.87
C GLN A 16 -18.36 12.37 -14.37
N LEU A 17 -17.06 12.26 -14.64
CA LEU A 17 -16.22 11.18 -14.15
C LEU A 17 -16.27 11.04 -12.62
N LYS A 18 -16.20 12.16 -11.88
CA LYS A 18 -16.33 12.14 -10.42
C LYS A 18 -17.69 11.62 -9.97
N LYS A 19 -18.77 12.02 -10.63
CA LYS A 19 -20.12 11.52 -10.36
C LYS A 19 -20.24 10.02 -10.66
N ASP A 20 -19.63 9.56 -11.75
CA ASP A 20 -19.64 8.16 -12.15
C ASP A 20 -18.92 7.28 -11.10
N PHE A 21 -17.85 7.79 -10.47
CA PHE A 21 -17.19 7.09 -9.37
C PHE A 21 -18.02 7.02 -8.08
N GLU A 22 -18.98 7.92 -7.88
CA GLU A 22 -19.91 7.88 -6.74
C GLU A 22 -20.96 6.77 -6.89
N VAL A 23 -21.18 6.29 -8.12
CA VAL A 23 -22.14 5.21 -8.40
C VAL A 23 -21.50 3.88 -8.06
N THR A 24 -21.85 3.32 -6.92
CA THR A 24 -21.33 2.05 -6.42
C THR A 24 -21.63 0.89 -7.38
N GLY A 25 -20.59 0.09 -7.67
CA GLY A 25 -20.72 -1.17 -8.39
C GLY A 25 -20.73 -1.06 -9.93
N GLN A 26 -20.54 0.13 -10.49
CA GLN A 26 -20.40 0.28 -11.94
C GLN A 26 -18.94 0.57 -12.31
N PRO A 27 -18.31 -0.24 -13.18
CA PRO A 27 -16.97 0.04 -13.66
C PRO A 27 -16.98 1.25 -14.63
N VAL A 28 -16.00 2.12 -14.48
CA VAL A 28 -15.76 3.25 -15.38
C VAL A 28 -14.50 2.98 -16.20
N MET A 29 -14.62 3.01 -17.52
CA MET A 29 -13.48 2.85 -18.42
C MET A 29 -13.02 4.21 -18.93
N ILE A 30 -11.71 4.48 -18.75
CA ILE A 30 -11.07 5.71 -19.24
C ILE A 30 -10.04 5.30 -20.29
N SER A 31 -10.12 5.89 -21.47
CA SER A 31 -9.21 5.62 -22.59
C SER A 31 -8.56 6.93 -23.08
N GLY A 32 -7.46 6.78 -23.84
CA GLY A 32 -6.78 7.91 -24.47
C GLY A 32 -5.77 8.64 -23.57
N CYS A 33 -5.58 8.20 -22.32
CA CYS A 33 -4.58 8.78 -21.43
C CYS A 33 -3.18 8.17 -21.66
N ILE A 34 -2.16 8.99 -21.76
CA ILE A 34 -0.76 8.54 -21.64
C ILE A 34 -0.44 8.24 -20.17
N ASP A 35 0.64 7.48 -19.93
CA ASP A 35 0.92 6.92 -18.60
C ASP A 35 1.04 7.96 -17.48
N THR A 36 1.76 9.04 -17.69
CA THR A 36 1.89 10.13 -16.72
C THR A 36 0.57 10.84 -16.44
N GLN A 37 -0.30 10.95 -17.46
CA GLN A 37 -1.64 11.52 -17.29
C GLN A 37 -2.55 10.63 -16.47
N LYS A 38 -2.39 9.29 -16.53
CA LYS A 38 -3.21 8.35 -15.75
C LYS A 38 -3.11 8.64 -14.26
N ILE A 39 -1.89 8.78 -13.75
CA ILE A 39 -1.66 9.09 -12.32
C ILE A 39 -2.25 10.44 -11.93
N HIS A 40 -2.04 11.46 -12.76
CA HIS A 40 -2.61 12.78 -12.49
C HIS A 40 -4.14 12.75 -12.46
N LEU A 41 -4.76 12.07 -13.44
CA LEU A 41 -6.21 11.93 -13.53
C LEU A 41 -6.77 11.14 -12.33
N VAL A 42 -6.14 10.03 -11.94
CA VAL A 42 -6.54 9.25 -10.76
C VAL A 42 -6.52 10.12 -9.52
N HIS A 43 -5.43 10.84 -9.25
CA HIS A 43 -5.37 11.71 -8.08
C HIS A 43 -6.38 12.86 -8.11
N ALA A 44 -6.68 13.42 -9.28
CA ALA A 44 -7.68 14.48 -9.40
C ALA A 44 -9.11 13.98 -9.23
N ALA A 45 -9.42 12.78 -9.75
CA ALA A 45 -10.76 12.23 -9.72
C ALA A 45 -11.12 11.60 -8.35
N VAL A 46 -10.15 10.96 -7.68
CA VAL A 46 -10.41 10.15 -6.47
C VAL A 46 -9.66 10.66 -5.23
N ASN A 47 -9.25 11.92 -5.20
CA ASN A 47 -8.51 12.50 -4.07
C ASN A 47 -9.27 12.44 -2.74
N ASP A 48 -10.60 12.45 -2.78
CA ASP A 48 -11.46 12.45 -1.60
C ASP A 48 -11.61 11.06 -0.97
N TYR A 49 -11.19 9.99 -1.67
CA TYR A 49 -11.20 8.64 -1.14
C TYR A 49 -9.99 8.40 -0.24
N ARG A 50 -10.23 7.87 0.95
CA ARG A 50 -9.17 7.58 1.93
C ARG A 50 -8.24 6.46 1.50
N PHE A 51 -8.79 5.41 0.92
CA PHE A 51 -8.03 4.27 0.43
C PHE A 51 -8.15 4.17 -1.08
N ARG A 52 -7.01 4.15 -1.75
CA ARG A 52 -6.91 4.00 -3.20
C ARG A 52 -6.00 2.82 -3.51
N LEU A 53 -6.49 1.91 -4.34
CA LEU A 53 -5.74 0.76 -4.82
C LEU A 53 -5.54 0.89 -6.33
N ILE A 54 -4.30 0.87 -6.77
CA ILE A 54 -3.91 0.88 -8.18
C ILE A 54 -3.26 -0.47 -8.48
N ILE A 55 -3.80 -1.17 -9.47
CA ILE A 55 -3.30 -2.48 -9.90
C ILE A 55 -2.72 -2.35 -11.29
N THR A 56 -1.48 -2.79 -11.47
CA THR A 56 -0.76 -2.78 -12.75
C THR A 56 -0.52 -4.20 -13.26
N GLY A 57 -0.15 -4.32 -14.54
CA GLY A 57 0.16 -5.61 -15.15
C GLY A 57 1.53 -6.17 -14.76
N ASP A 58 2.48 -5.29 -14.43
CA ASP A 58 3.87 -5.67 -14.10
C ASP A 58 4.48 -4.77 -13.02
N GLU A 59 5.60 -5.25 -12.46
CA GLU A 59 6.29 -4.60 -11.36
C GLU A 59 6.99 -3.30 -11.78
N ALA A 60 7.59 -3.27 -12.97
CA ALA A 60 8.30 -2.08 -13.44
C ALA A 60 7.33 -0.91 -13.55
N LYS A 61 6.14 -1.16 -14.11
CA LYS A 61 5.07 -0.19 -14.20
C LYS A 61 4.52 0.23 -12.85
N ALA A 62 4.40 -0.71 -11.91
CA ALA A 62 3.94 -0.39 -10.55
C ALA A 62 4.91 0.55 -9.82
N ARG A 63 6.21 0.32 -9.96
CA ARG A 63 7.26 1.18 -9.37
C ARG A 63 7.28 2.58 -10.01
N GLU A 64 7.23 2.65 -11.34
CA GLU A 64 7.13 3.92 -12.06
C GLU A 64 5.90 4.73 -11.61
N MET A 65 4.73 4.09 -11.59
CA MET A 65 3.49 4.74 -11.14
C MET A 65 3.55 5.15 -9.67
N GLN A 66 4.28 4.44 -8.82
CA GLN A 66 4.45 4.81 -7.42
C GLN A 66 5.36 6.04 -7.28
N GLU A 67 6.41 6.15 -8.06
CA GLU A 67 7.29 7.32 -8.09
C GLU A 67 6.52 8.55 -8.58
N ASP A 68 5.78 8.43 -9.67
CA ASP A 68 4.93 9.49 -10.20
C ASP A 68 3.83 9.90 -9.19
N SER A 69 3.21 8.92 -8.55
CA SER A 69 2.17 9.15 -7.54
C SER A 69 2.68 9.92 -6.34
N ARG A 70 3.94 9.72 -5.92
CA ARG A 70 4.56 10.45 -4.80
C ARG A 70 4.64 11.95 -5.02
N PHE A 71 4.63 12.38 -6.26
CA PHE A 71 4.59 13.80 -6.59
C PHE A 71 3.28 14.44 -6.11
N PHE A 72 2.17 13.72 -6.20
CA PHE A 72 0.84 14.17 -5.80
C PHE A 72 0.49 13.77 -4.36
N ASP A 73 0.89 12.56 -3.97
CA ASP A 73 0.56 11.94 -2.70
C ASP A 73 1.79 11.24 -2.09
N LYS A 74 2.38 11.88 -1.09
CA LYS A 74 3.54 11.33 -0.36
C LYS A 74 3.20 10.05 0.42
N SER A 75 1.92 9.74 0.62
CA SER A 75 1.46 8.51 1.26
C SER A 75 1.38 7.32 0.30
N SER A 76 1.74 7.52 -0.98
CA SER A 76 1.77 6.44 -1.97
C SER A 76 2.83 5.41 -1.66
N ILE A 77 2.44 4.15 -1.66
CA ILE A 77 3.32 2.99 -1.39
C ILE A 77 3.19 1.96 -2.48
N TYR A 78 4.29 1.29 -2.79
CA TYR A 78 4.30 0.09 -3.61
C TYR A 78 4.23 -1.14 -2.71
N TYR A 79 3.27 -2.02 -2.98
CA TYR A 79 3.12 -3.31 -2.30
C TYR A 79 3.62 -4.42 -3.24
N PRO A 80 4.78 -5.04 -2.97
CA PRO A 80 5.38 -6.01 -3.87
C PRO A 80 4.66 -7.36 -3.85
N ALA A 81 4.62 -8.05 -5.00
CA ALA A 81 4.22 -9.44 -5.10
C ALA A 81 5.21 -10.35 -4.35
N LYS A 82 4.79 -11.54 -3.98
CA LYS A 82 5.74 -12.58 -3.53
C LYS A 82 6.53 -13.10 -4.73
N ASP A 83 7.81 -13.29 -4.51
CA ASP A 83 8.63 -13.98 -5.48
C ASP A 83 8.37 -15.49 -5.37
N PHE A 84 7.78 -16.08 -6.41
CA PHE A 84 7.50 -17.52 -6.48
C PHE A 84 8.70 -18.33 -6.99
N ILE A 85 9.88 -17.73 -7.14
CA ILE A 85 11.07 -18.44 -7.58
C ILE A 85 11.58 -19.31 -6.42
N PHE A 86 11.20 -20.57 -6.44
CA PHE A 86 11.51 -21.60 -5.44
C PHE A 86 13.02 -21.92 -5.26
N TYR A 87 13.92 -21.24 -5.97
CA TYR A 87 15.35 -21.57 -6.02
C TYR A 87 16.32 -20.46 -5.59
N SER A 88 15.85 -19.28 -5.25
CA SER A 88 16.75 -18.24 -4.76
C SER A 88 16.79 -18.23 -3.23
N ALA A 89 18.00 -18.42 -2.72
CA ALA A 89 18.34 -18.52 -1.32
C ALA A 89 17.63 -17.49 -0.41
N ASP A 90 17.37 -17.92 0.83
CA ASP A 90 16.67 -17.28 1.96
C ASP A 90 16.86 -15.75 2.17
N VAL A 91 17.89 -15.14 1.59
CA VAL A 91 18.26 -13.75 1.84
C VAL A 91 17.26 -12.77 1.19
N HIS A 92 16.83 -13.04 -0.04
CA HIS A 92 15.88 -12.15 -0.74
C HIS A 92 14.45 -12.29 -0.20
N GLY A 93 14.07 -13.48 0.22
CA GLY A 93 12.74 -13.73 0.80
C GLY A 93 12.47 -12.92 2.07
N ASN A 94 13.47 -12.78 2.93
CA ASN A 94 13.34 -12.01 4.17
C ASN A 94 13.23 -10.50 3.94
N GLN A 95 13.95 -9.96 2.95
CA GLN A 95 13.85 -8.54 2.60
C GLN A 95 12.45 -8.21 2.06
N LEU A 96 11.96 -9.02 1.12
CA LEU A 96 10.65 -8.84 0.52
C LEU A 96 9.51 -8.96 1.55
N ALA A 97 9.59 -9.95 2.44
CA ALA A 97 8.66 -10.09 3.56
C ALA A 97 8.65 -8.85 4.46
N GLY A 98 9.84 -8.29 4.75
CA GLY A 98 9.98 -7.06 5.51
C GLY A 98 9.36 -5.85 4.81
N GLU A 99 9.52 -5.72 3.49
CA GLU A 99 8.89 -4.65 2.69
C GLU A 99 7.37 -4.75 2.72
N ARG A 100 6.83 -5.96 2.53
CA ARG A 100 5.38 -6.22 2.61
C ARG A 100 4.82 -5.87 3.99
N LEU A 101 5.50 -6.28 5.07
CA LEU A 101 5.09 -5.94 6.43
C LEU A 101 5.09 -4.43 6.67
N ARG A 102 6.10 -3.70 6.21
CA ARG A 102 6.12 -2.22 6.29
C ARG A 102 4.95 -1.57 5.55
N CYS A 103 4.57 -2.12 4.39
CA CYS A 103 3.39 -1.64 3.67
C CYS A 103 2.11 -1.86 4.48
N ILE A 104 1.93 -3.05 5.06
CA ILE A 104 0.76 -3.37 5.90
C ILE A 104 0.72 -2.45 7.13
N GLN A 105 1.85 -2.21 7.79
CA GLN A 105 1.94 -1.27 8.91
C GLN A 105 1.49 0.14 8.51
N LYS A 106 1.89 0.62 7.33
CA LYS A 106 1.45 1.93 6.81
C LYS A 106 -0.06 1.95 6.53
N ILE A 107 -0.62 0.87 6.00
CA ILE A 107 -2.06 0.74 5.76
C ILE A 107 -2.82 0.78 7.09
N ILE A 108 -2.36 0.03 8.10
CA ILE A 108 -2.95 0.04 9.44
C ILE A 108 -2.89 1.44 10.04
N ALA A 109 -1.72 2.08 10.00
CA ALA A 109 -1.53 3.44 10.52
C ALA A 109 -2.43 4.46 9.82
N ALA A 110 -2.59 4.36 8.49
CA ALA A 110 -3.49 5.23 7.74
C ALA A 110 -4.96 5.03 8.13
N GLN A 111 -5.36 3.77 8.35
CA GLN A 111 -6.71 3.44 8.82
C GLN A 111 -6.97 4.01 10.22
N ASP A 112 -6.05 3.82 11.16
CA ASP A 112 -6.19 4.26 12.55
C ASP A 112 -6.18 5.78 12.68
N ASN A 113 -5.33 6.46 11.93
CA ASN A 113 -5.23 7.92 11.90
C ASN A 113 -6.26 8.58 10.95
N LYS A 114 -7.07 7.79 10.25
CA LYS A 114 -8.05 8.27 9.25
C LYS A 114 -7.42 9.14 8.16
N THR A 115 -6.17 8.84 7.78
CA THR A 115 -5.45 9.54 6.72
C THR A 115 -5.61 8.83 5.38
N ASN A 116 -5.32 9.54 4.30
CA ASN A 116 -5.37 8.97 2.96
C ASN A 116 -4.13 8.10 2.72
N ILE A 117 -4.31 7.03 1.95
CA ILE A 117 -3.21 6.17 1.46
C ILE A 117 -3.52 5.68 0.05
N THR A 118 -2.50 5.67 -0.80
CA THR A 118 -2.53 5.07 -2.13
C THR A 118 -1.61 3.85 -2.14
N VAL A 119 -2.17 2.68 -2.40
CA VAL A 119 -1.43 1.42 -2.54
C VAL A 119 -1.34 1.08 -4.01
N ILE A 120 -0.14 0.89 -4.52
CA ILE A 120 0.11 0.48 -5.90
C ILE A 120 0.72 -0.92 -5.86
N THR A 121 0.19 -1.82 -6.65
CA THR A 121 0.62 -3.23 -6.68
C THR A 121 0.40 -3.84 -8.06
N THR A 122 0.81 -5.08 -8.24
CA THR A 122 0.52 -5.89 -9.42
C THR A 122 -0.65 -6.85 -9.17
N ILE A 123 -1.15 -7.47 -10.22
CA ILE A 123 -2.14 -8.55 -10.10
C ILE A 123 -1.60 -9.66 -9.20
N ASP A 124 -0.33 -10.05 -9.36
CA ASP A 124 0.32 -11.09 -8.54
C ASP A 124 0.38 -10.68 -7.06
N GLY A 125 0.60 -9.38 -6.79
CA GLY A 125 0.56 -8.85 -5.43
C GLY A 125 -0.82 -8.92 -4.76
N CYS A 126 -1.90 -8.85 -5.57
CA CYS A 126 -3.28 -8.93 -5.09
C CYS A 126 -3.76 -10.36 -4.82
N VAL A 127 -3.25 -11.35 -5.57
CA VAL A 127 -3.70 -12.75 -5.48
C VAL A 127 -3.22 -13.42 -4.20
N ASP A 128 -2.17 -12.90 -3.58
CA ASP A 128 -1.61 -13.49 -2.37
C ASP A 128 -2.51 -13.26 -1.15
N MET A 129 -2.82 -14.35 -0.44
CA MET A 129 -3.63 -14.30 0.76
C MET A 129 -2.90 -13.55 1.90
N LEU A 130 -3.57 -12.56 2.44
CA LEU A 130 -3.11 -11.81 3.60
C LEU A 130 -3.83 -12.28 4.86
N MET A 131 -3.12 -12.25 5.98
CA MET A 131 -3.77 -12.40 7.28
C MET A 131 -4.74 -11.23 7.52
N PRO A 132 -5.81 -11.42 8.29
CA PRO A 132 -6.66 -10.32 8.73
C PRO A 132 -5.83 -9.23 9.43
N LEU A 133 -6.11 -7.96 9.16
CA LEU A 133 -5.36 -6.82 9.72
C LEU A 133 -5.32 -6.84 11.26
N GLN A 134 -6.36 -7.40 11.89
CA GLN A 134 -6.39 -7.53 13.35
C GLN A 134 -5.24 -8.39 13.87
N ARG A 135 -4.90 -9.49 13.21
CA ARG A 135 -3.75 -10.33 13.61
C ARG A 135 -2.42 -9.60 13.50
N TYR A 136 -2.27 -8.71 12.49
CA TYR A 136 -1.07 -7.87 12.43
C TYR A 136 -1.01 -6.91 13.61
N ARG A 137 -2.14 -6.28 13.99
CA ARG A 137 -2.21 -5.38 15.16
C ARG A 137 -1.84 -6.10 16.46
N ASP A 138 -2.38 -7.30 16.68
CA ASP A 138 -2.15 -8.08 17.90
C ASP A 138 -0.68 -8.51 18.05
N ASN A 139 0.05 -8.61 16.92
CA ASN A 139 1.44 -9.02 16.89
C ASN A 139 2.43 -7.85 16.84
N ILE A 140 1.97 -6.60 16.75
CA ILE A 140 2.85 -5.45 16.88
C ILE A 140 3.26 -5.30 18.35
N ILE A 141 4.56 -5.17 18.59
CA ILE A 141 5.13 -4.90 19.92
C ILE A 141 5.75 -3.52 19.89
N HIS A 142 5.29 -2.66 20.79
CA HIS A 142 5.83 -1.31 20.95
C HIS A 142 6.71 -1.25 22.19
N PHE A 143 7.89 -0.66 22.08
CA PHE A 143 8.80 -0.41 23.19
C PHE A 143 9.02 1.09 23.36
N LYS A 144 9.05 1.53 24.63
CA LYS A 144 9.46 2.87 25.03
C LYS A 144 10.65 2.77 25.98
N ASN A 145 11.50 3.79 26.02
CA ASN A 145 12.71 3.80 26.84
C ASN A 145 12.46 3.58 28.35
N SER A 146 11.23 3.80 28.83
CA SER A 146 10.84 3.65 30.24
C SER A 146 10.07 2.36 30.54
N ASP A 147 9.87 1.49 29.55
CA ASP A 147 9.06 0.30 29.75
C ASP A 147 9.82 -0.75 30.59
N ILE A 148 9.16 -1.27 31.61
CA ILE A 148 9.63 -2.46 32.34
C ILE A 148 9.15 -3.68 31.55
N ILE A 149 10.10 -4.41 30.97
CA ILE A 149 9.82 -5.53 30.09
C ILE A 149 9.95 -6.84 30.86
N ASP A 150 8.88 -7.62 30.90
CA ASP A 150 8.90 -9.02 31.29
C ASP A 150 9.52 -9.83 30.14
N THR A 151 10.79 -10.22 30.31
CA THR A 151 11.57 -10.89 29.26
C THR A 151 11.02 -12.27 28.91
N GLU A 152 10.44 -13.01 29.85
CA GLU A 152 9.88 -14.35 29.56
C GLU A 152 8.62 -14.25 28.72
N LYS A 153 7.72 -13.30 29.05
CA LYS A 153 6.52 -13.04 28.23
C LYS A 153 6.89 -12.52 26.84
N LEU A 154 7.90 -11.64 26.76
CA LEU A 154 8.39 -11.14 25.46
C LEU A 154 8.93 -12.27 24.60
N ILE A 155 9.80 -13.13 25.17
CA ILE A 155 10.36 -14.29 24.45
C ILE A 155 9.23 -15.19 23.95
N SER A 156 8.27 -15.54 24.82
CA SER A 156 7.14 -16.38 24.46
C SER A 156 6.33 -15.76 23.31
N LYS A 157 6.08 -14.44 23.34
CA LYS A 157 5.38 -13.74 22.28
C LYS A 157 6.18 -13.74 20.97
N LEU A 158 7.48 -13.46 21.02
CA LEU A 158 8.36 -13.47 19.85
C LEU A 158 8.41 -14.85 19.19
N VAL A 159 8.59 -15.91 19.97
CA VAL A 159 8.55 -17.29 19.46
C VAL A 159 7.18 -17.61 18.84
N GLY A 160 6.10 -17.17 19.47
CA GLY A 160 4.73 -17.37 18.96
C GLY A 160 4.46 -16.69 17.61
N ILE A 161 5.19 -15.63 17.27
CA ILE A 161 5.09 -14.93 15.97
C ILE A 161 6.17 -15.34 14.98
N GLY A 162 6.99 -16.36 15.29
CA GLY A 162 7.91 -16.99 14.35
C GLY A 162 9.38 -16.63 14.52
N TYR A 163 9.79 -15.90 15.56
CA TYR A 163 11.20 -15.66 15.85
C TYR A 163 11.86 -16.91 16.46
N THR A 164 13.09 -17.17 16.10
CA THR A 164 13.88 -18.25 16.66
C THR A 164 14.89 -17.71 17.67
N ARG A 165 14.93 -18.31 18.86
CA ARG A 165 15.95 -17.98 19.83
C ARG A 165 17.29 -18.59 19.42
N VAL A 166 18.32 -17.76 19.24
CA VAL A 166 19.69 -18.20 19.00
C VAL A 166 20.50 -18.10 20.28
N PRO A 167 21.34 -19.08 20.59
CA PRO A 167 22.32 -18.96 21.70
C PRO A 167 23.31 -17.84 21.39
N MET A 168 23.71 -17.10 22.43
CA MET A 168 24.81 -16.14 22.33
C MET A 168 26.17 -16.86 22.31
#